data_b942fa3f97142730e36b2a31130b1107
#
_entry.id   b942fa3f97142730e36b2a31130b1107
#
_cell.length_a   1.000
_cell.length_b   1.000
_cell.length_c   1.000
_cell.angle_alpha   90.00
_cell.angle_beta   90.00
_cell.angle_gamma   90.00
#
_symmetry.space_group_name_H-M   'P 1'
#
loop_
_entity.id
_entity.type
_entity.pdbx_description
1 polymer ?
#
loop_
_entity_poly.entity_id
_entity_poly.type
_entity_poly.pdbx_seq_one_letter_code
_entity_poly.pdbx_strand_id
1 'polypeptide(L)'
;MTDMTDALVISTYGMRAQGERTRVISENIANASTGALTPESEPYSRKVITFENEMDRARGFRTVKVEDITDDRRDEFPLRFMPDHPGADENGYVKMPNVNMLVEMNDMREAQRSYEANLGMVEQ
;
A
#
# COMPACT_ATOMS: atom_id res chain seq x y z
N MET A 1 8.33 8.63 30.92
CA MET A 1 7.35 9.71 30.71
C MET A 1 7.54 10.34 29.33
N THR A 2 6.48 10.47 28.56
CA THR A 2 6.55 11.05 27.21
C THR A 2 6.49 12.57 27.29
N ASP A 3 7.47 13.25 26.73
CA ASP A 3 7.49 14.70 26.66
C ASP A 3 7.17 15.18 25.23
N MET A 4 7.23 16.48 25.00
CA MET A 4 6.94 17.10 23.70
C MET A 4 7.88 16.56 22.61
N THR A 5 9.16 16.39 22.92
CA THR A 5 10.14 15.86 21.98
C THR A 5 9.83 14.42 21.60
N ASP A 6 9.45 13.58 22.58
CA ASP A 6 9.08 12.19 22.32
C ASP A 6 7.84 12.12 21.45
N ALA A 7 6.83 12.98 21.70
CA ALA A 7 5.64 13.05 20.88
C ALA A 7 5.96 13.41 19.42
N LEU A 8 6.89 14.35 19.20
CA LEU A 8 7.33 14.74 17.87
C LEU A 8 8.03 13.58 17.15
N VAL A 9 8.87 12.82 17.87
CA VAL A 9 9.55 11.66 17.28
C VAL A 9 8.56 10.59 16.88
N ILE A 10 7.63 10.25 17.77
CA ILE A 10 6.59 9.26 17.49
C ILE A 10 5.76 9.67 16.27
N SER A 11 5.33 10.93 16.21
CA SER A 11 4.55 11.46 15.08
C SER A 11 5.33 11.42 13.77
N THR A 12 6.64 11.72 13.81
CA THR A 12 7.49 11.66 12.62
C THR A 12 7.59 10.25 12.07
N TYR A 13 7.76 9.25 12.92
CA TYR A 13 7.76 7.85 12.49
C TYR A 13 6.40 7.44 11.92
N GLY A 14 5.31 7.91 12.53
CA GLY A 14 3.96 7.68 12.02
C GLY A 14 3.76 8.28 10.63
N MET A 15 4.22 9.51 10.41
CA MET A 15 4.15 10.17 9.11
C MET A 15 4.93 9.40 8.05
N ARG A 16 6.15 8.95 8.40
CA ARG A 16 6.99 8.18 7.48
C ARG A 16 6.32 6.87 7.08
N ALA A 17 5.73 6.17 8.05
CA ALA A 17 5.02 4.92 7.80
C ALA A 17 3.80 5.14 6.88
N GLN A 18 3.01 6.19 7.12
CA GLN A 18 1.86 6.51 6.28
C GLN A 18 2.28 7.01 4.90
N GLY A 19 3.42 7.68 4.80
CA GLY A 19 3.99 8.07 3.51
C GLY A 19 4.34 6.85 2.65
N GLU A 20 4.94 5.84 3.24
CA GLU A 20 5.24 4.57 2.55
C GLU A 20 3.96 3.84 2.14
N ARG A 21 2.94 3.83 3.01
CA ARG A 21 1.64 3.25 2.70
C ARG A 21 1.01 3.96 1.51
N THR A 22 1.04 5.29 1.49
CA THR A 22 0.52 6.09 0.39
C THR A 22 1.22 5.75 -0.93
N ARG A 23 2.55 5.56 -0.89
CA ARG A 23 3.33 5.18 -2.07
C ARG A 23 2.87 3.82 -2.61
N VAL A 24 2.70 2.82 -1.74
CA VAL A 24 2.26 1.48 -2.14
C VAL A 24 0.86 1.52 -2.74
N ILE A 25 -0.07 2.25 -2.10
CA ILE A 25 -1.44 2.41 -2.61
C ILE A 25 -1.42 3.09 -3.98
N SER A 26 -0.59 4.12 -4.15
CA SER A 26 -0.45 4.82 -5.42
C SER A 26 0.06 3.91 -6.54
N GLU A 27 1.01 3.01 -6.24
CA GLU A 27 1.46 2.01 -7.19
C GLU A 27 0.34 1.06 -7.60
N ASN A 28 -0.46 0.62 -6.63
CA ASN A 28 -1.60 -0.26 -6.89
C ASN A 28 -2.62 0.43 -7.82
N ILE A 29 -2.93 1.69 -7.53
CA ILE A 29 -3.87 2.47 -8.34
C ILE A 29 -3.32 2.67 -9.76
N ALA A 30 -2.05 3.06 -9.86
CA ALA A 30 -1.41 3.32 -11.16
C ALA A 30 -1.38 2.07 -12.04
N ASN A 31 -1.29 0.89 -11.43
CA ASN A 31 -1.19 -0.39 -12.14
C ASN A 31 -2.48 -1.21 -12.12
N ALA A 32 -3.60 -0.60 -11.74
CA ALA A 32 -4.88 -1.32 -11.63
C ALA A 32 -5.35 -1.93 -12.96
N SER A 33 -4.89 -1.40 -14.08
CA SER A 33 -5.23 -1.89 -15.41
C SER A 33 -4.05 -2.53 -16.14
N THR A 34 -2.93 -2.76 -15.44
CA THR A 34 -1.72 -3.37 -16.03
C THR A 34 -1.89 -4.89 -16.06
N GLY A 35 -2.55 -5.38 -17.11
CA GLY A 35 -2.81 -6.80 -17.29
C GLY A 35 -1.59 -7.60 -17.71
N ALA A 36 -1.75 -8.91 -17.80
CA ALA A 36 -0.69 -9.81 -18.24
C ALA A 36 -0.27 -9.47 -19.68
N LEU A 37 1.02 -9.48 -19.95
CA LEU A 37 1.56 -9.18 -21.28
C LEU A 37 1.50 -10.39 -22.21
N THR A 38 1.48 -11.60 -21.63
CA THR A 38 1.33 -12.84 -22.37
C THR A 38 0.34 -13.73 -21.62
N PRO A 39 -0.28 -14.72 -22.30
CA PRO A 39 -1.22 -15.62 -21.61
C PRO A 39 -0.59 -16.42 -20.48
N GLU A 40 0.73 -16.65 -20.53
CA GLU A 40 1.45 -17.43 -19.53
C GLU A 40 1.99 -16.56 -18.37
N SER A 41 2.04 -15.24 -18.54
CA SER A 41 2.57 -14.35 -17.52
C SER A 41 1.49 -13.91 -16.54
N GLU A 42 1.93 -13.44 -15.38
CA GLU A 42 1.02 -12.85 -14.40
C GLU A 42 0.88 -11.34 -14.64
N PRO A 43 -0.27 -10.76 -14.33
CA PRO A 43 -0.45 -9.30 -14.33
C PRO A 43 0.24 -8.69 -13.13
N TYR A 44 0.16 -7.35 -13.02
CA TYR A 44 0.55 -6.68 -11.78
C TYR A 44 -0.23 -7.28 -10.62
N SER A 45 0.46 -7.54 -9.52
CA SER A 45 -0.15 -8.04 -8.29
C SER A 45 -0.23 -6.93 -7.26
N ARG A 46 -1.39 -6.79 -6.60
CA ARG A 46 -1.57 -5.82 -5.55
C ARG A 46 -0.51 -5.98 -4.48
N LYS A 47 0.11 -4.88 -4.06
CA LYS A 47 1.07 -4.89 -2.96
C LYS A 47 0.38 -4.50 -1.68
N VAL A 48 0.78 -5.15 -0.60
CA VAL A 48 0.27 -4.90 0.75
C VAL A 48 1.44 -4.52 1.64
N ILE A 49 1.23 -3.50 2.46
CA ILE A 49 2.22 -3.04 3.43
C ILE A 49 1.77 -3.46 4.83
N THR A 50 2.70 -3.95 5.62
CA THR A 50 2.47 -4.27 7.02
C THR A 50 3.38 -3.43 7.90
N PHE A 51 2.88 -3.08 9.09
CA PHE A 51 3.61 -2.28 10.05
C PHE A 51 3.94 -3.09 11.30
N GLU A 52 5.00 -2.70 11.99
CA GLU A 52 5.32 -3.25 13.29
C GLU A 52 5.69 -2.12 14.25
N ASN A 53 5.55 -2.40 15.53
CA ASN A 53 6.02 -1.50 16.57
C ASN A 53 7.45 -1.85 16.91
N GLU A 54 8.30 -0.84 16.97
CA GLU A 54 9.70 -1.01 17.34
C GLU A 54 9.99 -0.20 18.59
N MET A 55 10.61 -0.85 19.57
CA MET A 55 10.99 -0.18 20.79
C MET A 55 12.26 0.64 20.58
N ASP A 56 12.18 1.93 20.82
CA ASP A 56 13.36 2.79 20.92
C ASP A 56 13.87 2.70 22.35
N ARG A 57 14.87 1.85 22.56
CA ARG A 57 15.41 1.57 23.90
C ARG A 57 16.09 2.78 24.52
N ALA A 58 16.67 3.64 23.69
CA ALA A 58 17.34 4.83 24.18
C ALA A 58 16.35 5.85 24.73
N ARG A 59 15.14 5.90 24.17
CA ARG A 59 14.12 6.88 24.52
C ARG A 59 12.99 6.30 25.38
N GLY A 60 12.88 4.96 25.43
CA GLY A 60 11.91 4.27 26.28
C GLY A 60 10.48 4.22 25.75
N PHE A 61 10.25 4.42 24.45
CA PHE A 61 8.92 4.32 23.86
C PHE A 61 8.94 3.51 22.56
N ARG A 62 7.75 3.16 22.08
CA ARG A 62 7.59 2.42 20.82
C ARG A 62 7.26 3.35 19.68
N THR A 63 7.83 3.06 18.52
CA THR A 63 7.52 3.76 17.28
C THR A 63 6.97 2.76 16.26
N VAL A 64 6.29 3.27 15.24
CA VAL A 64 5.81 2.44 14.14
C VAL A 64 6.79 2.50 12.98
N LYS A 65 7.03 1.36 12.34
CA LYS A 65 7.81 1.30 11.11
C LYS A 65 7.21 0.27 10.15
N VAL A 66 7.63 0.34 8.90
CA VAL A 66 7.24 -0.66 7.90
C VAL A 66 7.96 -1.97 8.20
N GLU A 67 7.17 -3.05 8.37
CA GLU A 67 7.72 -4.40 8.54
C GLU A 67 8.07 -5.00 7.19
N ASP A 68 7.12 -4.98 6.26
CA ASP A 68 7.30 -5.62 4.98
C ASP A 68 6.34 -5.05 3.93
N ILE A 69 6.72 -5.19 2.67
CA ILE A 69 5.89 -4.89 1.52
C ILE A 69 5.87 -6.14 0.65
N THR A 70 4.71 -6.80 0.57
CA THR A 70 4.56 -8.08 -0.11
C THR A 70 3.44 -8.04 -1.12
N ASP A 71 3.41 -9.01 -2.03
CA ASP A 71 2.30 -9.20 -2.95
C ASP A 71 1.11 -9.82 -2.21
N ASP A 72 -0.09 -9.33 -2.53
CA ASP A 72 -1.32 -9.91 -1.99
C ASP A 72 -1.71 -11.11 -2.85
N ARG A 73 -1.61 -12.30 -2.28
CA ARG A 73 -1.93 -13.55 -2.98
C ARG A 73 -3.26 -14.15 -2.53
N ARG A 74 -4.03 -13.45 -1.70
CA ARG A 74 -5.31 -13.96 -1.20
C ARG A 74 -6.39 -13.94 -2.25
N ASP A 75 -6.34 -12.96 -3.15
CA ASP A 75 -7.33 -12.80 -4.21
C ASP A 75 -6.76 -13.30 -5.53
N GLU A 76 -7.59 -14.02 -6.29
CA GLU A 76 -7.23 -14.45 -7.62
C GLU A 76 -7.29 -13.28 -8.61
N PHE A 77 -6.51 -13.40 -9.69
CA PHE A 77 -6.53 -12.39 -10.73
C PHE A 77 -7.85 -12.47 -11.51
N PRO A 78 -8.61 -11.37 -11.63
CA PRO A 78 -9.82 -11.37 -12.43
C PRO A 78 -9.50 -11.50 -13.93
N LEU A 79 -10.43 -12.04 -14.67
CA LEU A 79 -10.32 -12.20 -16.12
C LEU A 79 -11.19 -11.16 -16.80
N ARG A 80 -10.67 -10.56 -17.86
CA ARG A 80 -11.40 -9.58 -18.64
C ARG A 80 -11.34 -9.97 -20.11
N PHE A 81 -12.49 -9.91 -20.80
CA PHE A 81 -12.56 -10.25 -22.20
C PHE A 81 -11.99 -9.13 -23.07
N MET A 82 -10.81 -9.36 -23.62
CA MET A 82 -10.10 -8.44 -24.52
C MET A 82 -9.34 -9.29 -25.54
N PRO A 83 -10.04 -9.83 -26.57
CA PRO A 83 -9.42 -10.80 -27.48
C PRO A 83 -8.25 -10.26 -28.31
N ASP A 84 -8.18 -8.95 -28.50
CA ASP A 84 -7.09 -8.32 -29.27
C ASP A 84 -5.88 -7.95 -28.39
N HIS A 85 -5.95 -8.21 -27.09
CA HIS A 85 -4.87 -7.90 -26.15
C HIS A 85 -3.74 -8.92 -26.28
N PRO A 86 -2.46 -8.49 -26.22
CA PRO A 86 -1.32 -9.44 -26.28
C PRO A 86 -1.35 -10.52 -25.20
N GLY A 87 -1.95 -10.23 -24.05
CA GLY A 87 -2.08 -11.18 -22.94
C GLY A 87 -3.31 -12.07 -23.00
N ALA A 88 -4.12 -11.98 -24.06
CA ALA A 88 -5.34 -12.77 -24.19
C ALA A 88 -5.01 -14.24 -24.41
N ASP A 89 -5.75 -15.12 -23.73
CA ASP A 89 -5.66 -16.56 -23.92
C ASP A 89 -6.48 -17.00 -25.18
N GLU A 90 -6.59 -18.32 -25.36
CA GLU A 90 -7.33 -18.89 -26.51
C GLU A 90 -8.80 -18.46 -26.52
N ASN A 91 -9.37 -18.19 -25.35
CA ASN A 91 -10.75 -17.80 -25.19
C ASN A 91 -10.95 -16.25 -25.23
N GLY A 92 -9.86 -15.51 -25.35
CA GLY A 92 -9.89 -14.04 -25.42
C GLY A 92 -9.87 -13.33 -24.07
N TYR A 93 -9.53 -14.04 -22.99
CA TYR A 93 -9.49 -13.46 -21.65
C TYR A 93 -8.08 -13.12 -21.24
N VAL A 94 -7.95 -11.95 -20.59
CA VAL A 94 -6.70 -11.43 -20.05
C VAL A 94 -6.77 -11.45 -18.54
N LYS A 95 -5.70 -11.92 -17.89
CA LYS A 95 -5.58 -11.82 -16.43
C LYS A 95 -5.32 -10.37 -16.06
N MET A 96 -6.13 -9.82 -15.19
CA MET A 96 -6.02 -8.45 -14.72
C MET A 96 -5.52 -8.40 -13.28
N PRO A 97 -4.97 -7.26 -12.85
CA PRO A 97 -4.51 -7.12 -11.46
C PRO A 97 -5.62 -7.32 -10.45
N ASN A 98 -5.26 -7.88 -9.30
CA ASN A 98 -6.19 -8.07 -8.17
C ASN A 98 -6.33 -6.79 -7.33
N VAL A 99 -6.47 -5.65 -8.01
CA VAL A 99 -6.63 -4.33 -7.40
C VAL A 99 -8.09 -3.92 -7.46
N ASN A 100 -8.67 -3.65 -6.29
CA ASN A 100 -10.02 -3.10 -6.19
C ASN A 100 -9.90 -1.60 -5.93
N MET A 101 -10.27 -0.78 -6.92
CA MET A 101 -10.11 0.68 -6.85
C MET A 101 -10.80 1.30 -5.65
N LEU A 102 -11.99 0.80 -5.28
CA LEU A 102 -12.72 1.34 -4.13
C LEU A 102 -11.97 1.11 -2.82
N VAL A 103 -11.39 -0.08 -2.67
CA VAL A 103 -10.57 -0.42 -1.50
C VAL A 103 -9.32 0.46 -1.46
N GLU A 104 -8.63 0.59 -2.59
CA GLU A 104 -7.41 1.41 -2.66
C GLU A 104 -7.70 2.89 -2.37
N MET A 105 -8.77 3.44 -2.92
CA MET A 105 -9.16 4.83 -2.67
C MET A 105 -9.53 5.06 -1.22
N ASN A 106 -10.22 4.10 -0.59
CA ASN A 106 -10.57 4.18 0.82
C ASN A 106 -9.31 4.12 1.69
N ASP A 107 -8.39 3.22 1.37
CA ASP A 107 -7.11 3.10 2.07
C ASP A 107 -6.26 4.36 1.92
N MET A 108 -6.28 4.96 0.73
CA MET A 108 -5.58 6.23 0.46
C MET A 108 -6.12 7.34 1.36
N ARG A 109 -7.43 7.43 1.46
CA ARG A 109 -8.08 8.45 2.31
C ARG A 109 -7.71 8.26 3.78
N GLU A 110 -7.69 7.02 4.23
CA GLU A 110 -7.31 6.68 5.60
C GLU A 110 -5.84 7.02 5.87
N ALA A 111 -4.95 6.68 4.93
CA ALA A 111 -3.52 6.98 5.05
C ALA A 111 -3.27 8.50 5.10
N GLN A 112 -3.96 9.27 4.26
CA GLN A 112 -3.85 10.71 4.26
C GLN A 112 -4.35 11.33 5.56
N ARG A 113 -5.45 10.82 6.09
CA ARG A 113 -5.99 11.28 7.37
C ARG A 113 -5.02 11.01 8.52
N SER A 114 -4.40 9.84 8.54
CA SER A 114 -3.40 9.49 9.56
C SER A 114 -2.15 10.36 9.43
N TYR A 115 -1.71 10.62 8.21
CA TYR A 115 -0.58 11.50 7.95
C TYR A 115 -0.86 12.92 8.46
N GLU A 116 -2.03 13.46 8.14
CA GLU A 116 -2.43 14.80 8.57
C GLU A 116 -2.54 14.91 10.09
N ALA A 117 -3.04 13.86 10.75
CA ALA A 117 -3.12 13.83 12.21
C ALA A 117 -1.72 13.91 12.84
N ASN A 118 -0.77 13.15 12.31
CA ASN A 118 0.62 13.20 12.78
C ASN A 118 1.27 14.54 12.47
N LEU A 119 0.99 15.12 11.31
CA LEU A 119 1.48 16.44 10.94
C LEU A 119 0.96 17.51 11.89
N GLY A 120 -0.31 17.44 12.25
CA GLY A 120 -0.91 18.37 13.22
C GLY A 120 -0.20 18.32 14.57
N MET A 121 0.24 17.14 15.02
CA MET A 121 1.02 17.01 16.25
C MET A 121 2.37 17.71 16.14
N VAL A 122 3.01 17.64 14.99
CA VAL A 122 4.33 18.27 14.76
C VAL A 122 4.22 19.79 14.71
N GLU A 123 3.11 20.31 14.21
CA GLU A 123 2.90 21.76 14.03
C GLU A 123 2.48 22.49 15.31
N GLN A 124 2.09 21.77 16.35
CA GLN A 124 1.66 22.40 17.61
C GLN A 124 2.82 22.94 18.45
#